data_08f04e3a4818fa131ed4473d8854c4b5
#
_entry.id   08f04e3a4818fa131ed4473d8854c4b5
#
_cell.length_a   1.000
_cell.length_b   1.000
_cell.length_c   1.000
_cell.angle_alpha   90.00
_cell.angle_beta   90.00
_cell.angle_gamma   90.00
#
_symmetry.space_group_name_H-M   'P 1'
#
loop_
_entity.id
_entity.type
_entity.pdbx_description
1 polymer ?
#
loop_
_entity_poly.entity_id
_entity_poly.type
_entity_poly.pdbx_seq_one_letter_code
_entity_poly.pdbx_strand_id
1 'polypeptide(L)'
;MEEDGCARPRRLRVPRALGRFSLAQPRETFHVHAHFARVSLPARRSAGRLMFTGIIEGVGRLHSTEPRGGDVRLRVGVGSLPFDEVRLGESIAVNGVCLTVVEFDAGSFQADASNETLALTTLGALAPGATVNLERAMRPTDRLGGHLVSGHVDGIGTVLAIEDDARAQRWRFAAPQALLRYIAKKGSICVDGVSLTVNQADAAGFEVALIPYTVAHTAFAGTAVGDAVNLEIDLVARYVERLLGTRTPGDVA
;
A
#
# COMPACT_ATOMS: atom_id res chain seq x y z
N MET A 1 -27.68 -4.34 60.60
CA MET A 1 -27.05 -5.60 61.04
C MET A 1 -26.95 -6.43 59.76
N GLU A 2 -25.85 -6.70 59.21
CA GLU A 2 -24.38 -6.72 59.40
C GLU A 2 -23.78 -6.32 58.07
N GLU A 3 -22.92 -5.39 57.91
CA GLU A 3 -21.48 -5.30 58.08
C GLU A 3 -20.69 -6.46 57.48
N ASP A 4 -19.75 -6.04 56.63
CA ASP A 4 -18.40 -6.52 56.38
C ASP A 4 -18.18 -7.31 55.11
N GLY A 5 -17.12 -7.09 54.39
CA GLY A 5 -15.78 -6.77 54.69
C GLY A 5 -14.92 -6.55 53.45
N CYS A 6 -14.28 -5.40 53.46
CA CYS A 6 -13.29 -5.00 52.47
C CYS A 6 -11.94 -5.70 52.75
N ALA A 7 -11.53 -6.62 51.91
CA ALA A 7 -10.21 -7.24 51.95
C ALA A 7 -9.17 -6.44 51.18
N ARG A 8 -8.16 -5.89 51.87
CA ARG A 8 -7.00 -5.20 51.28
C ARG A 8 -5.98 -6.22 50.72
N PRO A 9 -5.33 -5.93 49.59
CA PRO A 9 -4.29 -6.81 49.06
C PRO A 9 -2.99 -6.73 49.86
N ARG A 10 -2.38 -7.88 50.10
CA ARG A 10 -1.10 -8.06 50.81
C ARG A 10 0.05 -7.52 49.96
N ARG A 11 0.91 -6.70 50.58
CA ARG A 11 2.18 -6.24 50.01
C ARG A 11 3.21 -7.39 50.07
N LEU A 12 3.75 -7.77 48.92
CA LEU A 12 4.92 -8.65 48.79
C LEU A 12 6.19 -7.89 49.24
N ARG A 13 6.91 -8.42 50.21
CA ARG A 13 8.23 -7.95 50.62
C ARG A 13 9.30 -8.54 49.69
N VAL A 14 10.11 -7.68 49.09
CA VAL A 14 11.32 -8.05 48.34
C VAL A 14 12.52 -8.01 49.30
N PRO A 15 13.37 -9.06 49.38
CA PRO A 15 14.58 -9.03 50.22
C PRO A 15 15.66 -8.17 49.54
N ARG A 16 16.24 -7.24 50.29
CA ARG A 16 17.49 -6.55 49.95
C ARG A 16 18.68 -7.47 50.24
N ALA A 17 19.44 -7.83 49.21
CA ALA A 17 20.77 -8.36 49.34
C ALA A 17 21.78 -7.32 48.86
N LEU A 18 22.53 -6.77 49.80
CA LEU A 18 23.69 -5.89 49.53
C LEU A 18 24.91 -6.79 49.33
N GLY A 19 25.44 -6.82 48.14
CA GLY A 19 26.79 -7.35 47.87
C GLY A 19 27.63 -6.24 47.23
N ARG A 20 28.57 -5.67 48.01
CA ARG A 20 29.61 -4.76 47.49
C ARG A 20 30.69 -5.61 46.80
N PHE A 21 30.82 -5.49 45.51
CA PHE A 21 31.99 -5.94 44.77
C PHE A 21 32.85 -4.74 44.44
N SER A 22 34.04 -4.72 45.05
CA SER A 22 35.15 -3.82 44.70
C SER A 22 35.91 -4.45 43.53
N LEU A 23 35.93 -3.80 42.39
CA LEU A 23 36.82 -4.15 41.26
C LEU A 23 37.88 -3.07 41.14
N ALA A 24 39.10 -3.40 41.52
CA ALA A 24 40.29 -2.69 41.16
C ALA A 24 40.57 -2.87 39.67
N GLN A 25 40.70 -1.77 38.95
CA GLN A 25 41.08 -1.76 37.52
C GLN A 25 42.60 -1.61 37.36
N PRO A 26 43.22 -2.33 36.45
CA PRO A 26 44.44 -1.84 35.77
C PRO A 26 44.03 -1.07 34.52
N ARG A 27 44.51 0.17 34.43
CA ARG A 27 44.42 0.99 33.20
C ARG A 27 45.51 0.56 32.22
N GLU A 28 45.15 -0.19 31.19
CA GLU A 28 45.99 -0.30 30.00
C GLU A 28 45.38 0.53 28.90
N THR A 29 46.09 1.60 28.53
CA THR A 29 45.76 2.45 27.37
C THR A 29 46.25 1.78 26.09
N PHE A 30 45.37 1.09 25.39
CA PHE A 30 45.64 0.65 24.01
C PHE A 30 45.36 1.80 23.04
N HIS A 31 46.42 2.38 22.50
CA HIS A 31 46.34 3.28 21.35
C HIS A 31 46.17 2.44 20.09
N VAL A 32 44.88 2.24 19.66
CA VAL A 32 44.58 1.65 18.37
C VAL A 32 44.56 2.81 17.34
N HIS A 33 45.59 2.91 16.54
CA HIS A 33 45.56 3.72 15.33
C HIS A 33 44.74 3.01 14.29
N ALA A 34 43.42 3.31 14.27
CA ALA A 34 42.54 2.82 13.22
C ALA A 34 42.74 3.69 11.95
N HIS A 35 43.52 3.18 11.01
CA HIS A 35 43.49 3.67 9.63
C HIS A 35 42.19 3.21 9.01
N PHE A 36 41.13 4.05 9.10
CA PHE A 36 39.94 3.86 8.29
C PHE A 36 40.26 4.19 6.84
N ALA A 37 40.69 3.20 6.06
CA ALA A 37 40.59 3.29 4.62
C ALA A 37 39.10 3.55 4.28
N ARG A 38 38.81 4.71 3.66
CA ARG A 38 37.50 4.98 3.08
C ARG A 38 37.26 3.95 1.98
N VAL A 39 36.64 2.85 2.31
CA VAL A 39 36.03 1.99 1.31
C VAL A 39 34.85 2.78 0.75
N SER A 40 35.03 3.35 -0.44
CA SER A 40 33.92 3.88 -1.21
C SER A 40 33.06 2.68 -1.63
N LEU A 41 32.01 2.43 -0.83
CA LEU A 41 30.97 1.49 -1.23
C LEU A 41 30.39 2.00 -2.55
N PRO A 42 30.28 1.15 -3.59
CA PRO A 42 29.55 1.52 -4.79
C PRO A 42 28.16 1.98 -4.37
N ALA A 43 27.66 3.04 -5.00
CA ALA A 43 26.34 3.57 -4.75
C ALA A 43 25.36 2.38 -4.66
N ARG A 44 24.76 2.19 -3.49
CA ARG A 44 23.74 1.15 -3.32
C ARG A 44 22.74 1.39 -4.42
N ARG A 45 22.63 0.44 -5.36
CA ARG A 45 21.44 0.34 -6.20
C ARG A 45 20.27 0.41 -5.22
N SER A 46 19.39 1.38 -5.39
CA SER A 46 18.19 1.47 -4.58
C SER A 46 17.48 0.13 -4.74
N ALA A 47 17.52 -0.71 -3.70
CA ALA A 47 16.61 -1.84 -3.62
C ALA A 47 15.23 -1.22 -3.81
N GLY A 48 14.53 -1.64 -4.87
CA GLY A 48 13.27 -1.05 -5.26
C GLY A 48 12.36 -0.94 -4.04
N ARG A 49 11.88 0.26 -3.79
CA ARG A 49 10.78 0.50 -2.89
C ARG A 49 9.57 -0.14 -3.56
N LEU A 50 9.03 -1.20 -3.01
CA LEU A 50 8.01 -2.03 -3.65
C LEU A 50 6.68 -1.98 -2.90
N MET A 51 6.46 -0.93 -2.08
CA MET A 51 5.29 -0.88 -1.21
C MET A 51 4.67 0.50 -1.24
N PHE A 52 3.35 0.53 -1.26
CA PHE A 52 2.51 1.72 -1.19
C PHE A 52 1.60 1.62 0.03
N THR A 53 0.88 2.68 0.32
CA THR A 53 -0.04 2.76 1.47
C THR A 53 -1.51 2.80 1.04
N GLY A 54 -1.78 3.08 -0.23
CA GLY A 54 -3.10 3.36 -0.75
C GLY A 54 -3.62 4.75 -0.37
N ILE A 55 -2.71 5.65 0.00
CA ILE A 55 -3.03 7.08 0.23
C ILE A 55 -2.53 7.85 -0.98
N ILE A 56 -3.46 8.35 -1.78
CA ILE A 56 -3.14 9.07 -3.01
C ILE A 56 -2.42 10.38 -2.67
N GLU A 57 -1.26 10.58 -3.28
CA GLU A 57 -0.43 11.77 -3.11
C GLU A 57 -0.69 12.82 -4.20
N GLY A 58 -1.22 12.39 -5.34
CA GLY A 58 -1.53 13.28 -6.45
C GLY A 58 -2.48 12.68 -7.46
N VAL A 59 -3.10 13.56 -8.22
CA VAL A 59 -3.95 13.20 -9.37
C VAL A 59 -3.26 13.70 -10.63
N GLY A 60 -2.90 12.76 -11.49
CA GLY A 60 -2.22 13.00 -12.76
C GLY A 60 -3.13 12.76 -13.97
N ARG A 61 -2.51 12.77 -15.14
CA ARG A 61 -3.20 12.48 -16.41
C ARG A 61 -2.33 11.62 -17.32
N LEU A 62 -2.93 10.65 -17.98
CA LEU A 62 -2.27 9.92 -19.06
C LEU A 62 -2.11 10.87 -20.27
N HIS A 63 -0.89 11.16 -20.67
CA HIS A 63 -0.61 12.03 -21.81
C HIS A 63 -0.61 11.26 -23.14
N SER A 64 0.06 10.11 -23.17
CA SER A 64 0.14 9.27 -24.36
C SER A 64 0.47 7.82 -24.01
N THR A 65 0.16 6.95 -24.97
CA THR A 65 0.57 5.54 -24.98
C THR A 65 1.31 5.27 -26.29
N GLU A 66 2.43 4.56 -26.25
CA GLU A 66 3.27 4.22 -27.39
C GLU A 66 3.58 2.73 -27.39
N PRO A 67 3.12 1.94 -28.39
CA PRO A 67 3.49 0.54 -28.50
C PRO A 67 5.00 0.35 -28.66
N ARG A 68 5.59 -0.60 -27.93
CA ARG A 68 7.02 -0.92 -27.96
C ARG A 68 7.28 -2.42 -27.91
N GLY A 69 7.32 -3.04 -29.08
CA GLY A 69 7.79 -4.43 -29.21
C GLY A 69 7.01 -5.49 -28.40
N GLY A 70 5.73 -5.23 -28.09
CA GLY A 70 4.89 -6.08 -27.28
C GLY A 70 4.47 -5.44 -25.96
N ASP A 71 5.24 -4.47 -25.46
CA ASP A 71 4.88 -3.63 -24.29
C ASP A 71 4.31 -2.30 -24.77
N VAL A 72 3.81 -1.50 -23.82
CA VAL A 72 3.35 -0.14 -24.08
C VAL A 72 4.07 0.82 -23.15
N ARG A 73 4.67 1.87 -23.72
CA ARG A 73 5.19 2.99 -22.96
C ARG A 73 4.08 3.98 -22.68
N LEU A 74 3.86 4.26 -21.42
CA LEU A 74 2.92 5.25 -20.91
C LEU A 74 3.69 6.52 -20.58
N ARG A 75 3.17 7.69 -20.97
CA ARG A 75 3.62 8.99 -20.46
C ARG A 75 2.53 9.57 -19.58
N VAL A 76 2.86 9.82 -18.32
CA VAL A 76 1.93 10.26 -17.30
C VAL A 76 2.36 11.64 -16.78
N GLY A 77 1.48 12.61 -16.89
CA GLY A 77 1.64 13.93 -16.27
C GLY A 77 1.39 13.83 -14.77
N VAL A 78 2.27 14.42 -13.98
CA VAL A 78 2.31 14.22 -12.51
C VAL A 78 1.24 15.00 -11.75
N GLY A 79 0.61 16.01 -12.37
CA GLY A 79 -0.43 16.82 -11.73
C GLY A 79 0.04 17.42 -10.41
N SER A 80 -0.64 17.04 -9.31
CA SER A 80 -0.32 17.52 -7.95
C SER A 80 0.67 16.63 -7.18
N LEU A 81 1.19 15.54 -7.79
CA LEU A 81 2.17 14.66 -7.13
C LEU A 81 3.46 15.42 -6.80
N PRO A 82 3.99 15.38 -5.54
CA PRO A 82 5.33 15.90 -5.24
C PRO A 82 6.38 15.13 -6.03
N PHE A 83 7.10 15.82 -6.93
CA PHE A 83 7.92 15.18 -7.95
C PHE A 83 9.42 15.55 -7.91
N ASP A 84 9.82 16.50 -7.05
CA ASP A 84 11.19 17.06 -7.01
C ASP A 84 12.29 16.03 -6.67
N GLU A 85 11.94 14.94 -6.00
CA GLU A 85 12.90 13.92 -5.56
C GLU A 85 12.80 12.61 -6.35
N VAL A 86 12.00 12.55 -7.41
CA VAL A 86 11.84 11.34 -8.23
C VAL A 86 13.14 10.99 -8.97
N ARG A 87 13.41 9.70 -9.09
CA ARG A 87 14.62 9.16 -9.72
C ARG A 87 14.28 8.06 -10.72
N LEU A 88 15.14 7.88 -11.70
CA LEU A 88 15.05 6.71 -12.59
C LEU A 88 15.11 5.41 -11.78
N GLY A 89 14.22 4.47 -12.12
CA GLY A 89 14.07 3.21 -11.43
C GLY A 89 13.23 3.28 -10.14
N GLU A 90 12.68 4.44 -9.80
CA GLU A 90 11.70 4.56 -8.71
C GLU A 90 10.35 3.97 -9.16
N SER A 91 9.59 3.41 -8.20
CA SER A 91 8.24 2.93 -8.47
C SER A 91 7.21 4.00 -8.13
N ILE A 92 6.25 4.18 -9.02
CA ILE A 92 5.06 5.02 -8.83
C ILE A 92 3.84 4.17 -9.14
N ALA A 93 2.86 4.14 -8.24
CA ALA A 93 1.56 3.54 -8.50
C ALA A 93 0.71 4.47 -9.35
N VAL A 94 0.18 3.96 -10.46
CA VAL A 94 -0.76 4.65 -11.37
C VAL A 94 -2.08 3.89 -11.32
N ASN A 95 -3.13 4.48 -10.77
CA ASN A 95 -4.37 3.76 -10.44
C ASN A 95 -4.11 2.43 -9.72
N GLY A 96 -3.17 2.42 -8.75
CA GLY A 96 -2.78 1.22 -8.01
C GLY A 96 -1.86 0.25 -8.76
N VAL A 97 -1.47 0.54 -10.00
CA VAL A 97 -0.52 -0.31 -10.75
C VAL A 97 0.89 0.19 -10.52
N CYS A 98 1.74 -0.66 -9.93
CA CYS A 98 3.17 -0.36 -9.72
C CYS A 98 3.92 -0.29 -11.05
N LEU A 99 4.42 0.88 -11.40
CA LEU A 99 5.20 1.13 -12.60
C LEU A 99 6.57 1.70 -12.25
N THR A 100 7.58 1.30 -13.02
CA THR A 100 8.96 1.80 -12.85
C THR A 100 9.21 3.00 -13.75
N VAL A 101 9.68 4.11 -13.17
CA VAL A 101 10.06 5.31 -13.92
C VAL A 101 11.30 5.02 -14.75
N VAL A 102 11.17 5.09 -16.08
CA VAL A 102 12.27 4.87 -17.03
C VAL A 102 12.79 6.15 -17.67
N GLU A 103 11.96 7.21 -17.66
CA GLU A 103 12.30 8.55 -18.12
C GLU A 103 11.40 9.56 -17.41
N PHE A 104 11.86 10.78 -17.16
CA PHE A 104 11.03 11.84 -16.61
C PHE A 104 11.55 13.24 -16.95
N ASP A 105 10.65 14.21 -16.87
CA ASP A 105 10.92 15.65 -16.94
C ASP A 105 10.24 16.36 -15.75
N ALA A 106 10.23 17.68 -15.73
CA ALA A 106 9.67 18.44 -14.62
C ALA A 106 8.16 18.22 -14.38
N GLY A 107 7.42 17.72 -15.37
CA GLY A 107 5.95 17.62 -15.30
C GLY A 107 5.38 16.26 -15.67
N SER A 108 6.22 15.32 -16.07
CA SER A 108 5.77 13.99 -16.49
C SER A 108 6.84 12.92 -16.27
N PHE A 109 6.39 11.66 -16.19
CA PHE A 109 7.27 10.51 -16.27
C PHE A 109 6.79 9.50 -17.29
N GLN A 110 7.70 8.62 -17.71
CA GLN A 110 7.39 7.50 -18.60
C GLN A 110 7.66 6.19 -17.86
N ALA A 111 6.81 5.21 -18.14
CA ALA A 111 6.96 3.85 -17.61
C ALA A 111 6.50 2.85 -18.66
N ASP A 112 7.09 1.65 -18.64
CA ASP A 112 6.70 0.57 -19.54
C ASP A 112 5.73 -0.37 -18.83
N ALA A 113 4.59 -0.66 -19.46
CA ALA A 113 3.60 -1.61 -19.00
C ALA A 113 3.62 -2.86 -19.89
N SER A 114 3.78 -4.03 -19.28
CA SER A 114 3.77 -5.31 -19.99
C SER A 114 2.36 -5.64 -20.52
N ASN A 115 2.28 -6.55 -21.48
CA ASN A 115 0.99 -7.05 -21.96
C ASN A 115 0.13 -7.64 -20.84
N GLU A 116 0.73 -8.32 -19.88
CA GLU A 116 0.02 -8.86 -18.72
C GLU A 116 -0.57 -7.72 -17.86
N THR A 117 0.23 -6.69 -17.57
CA THR A 117 -0.26 -5.49 -16.86
C THR A 117 -1.42 -4.83 -17.57
N LEU A 118 -1.34 -4.68 -18.88
CA LEU A 118 -2.39 -4.06 -19.70
C LEU A 118 -3.67 -4.92 -19.74
N ALA A 119 -3.52 -6.26 -19.75
CA ALA A 119 -4.66 -7.18 -19.78
C ALA A 119 -5.39 -7.30 -18.43
N LEU A 120 -4.66 -7.18 -17.32
CA LEU A 120 -5.20 -7.35 -15.97
C LEU A 120 -5.65 -6.05 -15.32
N THR A 121 -5.38 -4.89 -15.94
CA THR A 121 -5.66 -3.58 -15.34
C THR A 121 -6.41 -2.66 -16.29
N THR A 122 -6.99 -1.61 -15.73
CA THR A 122 -7.66 -0.57 -16.53
C THR A 122 -6.70 0.21 -17.42
N LEU A 123 -5.37 0.15 -17.19
CA LEU A 123 -4.37 0.91 -17.96
C LEU A 123 -4.43 0.60 -19.45
N GLY A 124 -4.76 -0.64 -19.84
CA GLY A 124 -4.87 -1.03 -21.25
C GLY A 124 -6.02 -0.36 -22.00
N ALA A 125 -7.05 0.11 -21.30
CA ALA A 125 -8.22 0.77 -21.87
C ALA A 125 -8.22 2.29 -21.70
N LEU A 126 -7.26 2.87 -20.96
CA LEU A 126 -7.21 4.30 -20.74
C LEU A 126 -6.84 5.05 -22.02
N ALA A 127 -7.61 6.08 -22.33
CA ALA A 127 -7.31 7.02 -23.41
C ALA A 127 -6.41 8.18 -22.93
N PRO A 128 -5.61 8.79 -23.81
CA PRO A 128 -4.94 10.04 -23.51
C PRO A 128 -5.91 11.09 -22.95
N GLY A 129 -5.50 11.80 -21.90
CA GLY A 129 -6.34 12.74 -21.15
C GLY A 129 -7.03 12.11 -19.92
N ALA A 130 -7.06 10.78 -19.78
CA ALA A 130 -7.65 10.12 -18.61
C ALA A 130 -6.96 10.55 -17.32
N THR A 131 -7.76 10.81 -16.29
CA THR A 131 -7.29 11.14 -14.95
C THR A 131 -6.84 9.85 -14.24
N VAL A 132 -5.73 9.92 -13.52
CA VAL A 132 -5.17 8.77 -12.78
C VAL A 132 -4.73 9.16 -11.37
N ASN A 133 -4.93 8.27 -10.43
CA ASN A 133 -4.38 8.37 -9.08
C ASN A 133 -2.89 8.06 -9.09
N LEU A 134 -2.12 8.83 -8.34
CA LEU A 134 -0.68 8.66 -8.23
C LEU A 134 -0.25 8.57 -6.76
N GLU A 135 0.61 7.60 -6.47
CA GLU A 135 1.28 7.45 -5.17
C GLU A 135 2.73 7.01 -5.42
N ARG A 136 3.69 7.63 -4.73
CA ARG A 136 5.10 7.21 -4.75
C ARG A 136 5.33 6.05 -3.81
N ALA A 137 6.29 5.20 -4.13
CA ALA A 137 6.66 4.12 -3.23
C ALA A 137 7.08 4.65 -1.84
N MET A 138 6.50 4.04 -0.79
CA MET A 138 6.69 4.40 0.62
C MET A 138 8.16 4.30 1.03
N ARG A 139 8.66 5.27 1.78
CA ARG A 139 9.97 5.22 2.47
C ARG A 139 9.82 4.49 3.81
N PRO A 140 10.88 3.88 4.36
CA PRO A 140 10.83 3.26 5.69
C PRO A 140 10.47 4.22 6.83
N THR A 141 10.59 5.54 6.59
CA THR A 141 10.26 6.61 7.55
C THR A 141 8.84 7.13 7.42
N ASP A 142 8.13 6.75 6.35
CA ASP A 142 6.79 7.23 6.09
C ASP A 142 5.76 6.51 6.97
N ARG A 143 4.62 7.15 7.20
CA ARG A 143 3.53 6.55 7.96
C ARG A 143 2.70 5.66 7.05
N LEU A 144 2.34 4.48 7.54
CA LEU A 144 1.34 3.64 6.89
C LEU A 144 -0.07 4.16 7.23
N GLY A 145 -0.56 5.10 6.41
CA GLY A 145 -1.88 5.73 6.63
C GLY A 145 -3.07 4.90 6.18
N GLY A 146 -2.86 3.95 5.26
CA GLY A 146 -3.85 3.00 4.75
C GLY A 146 -3.54 1.57 5.16
N HIS A 147 -3.26 0.70 4.19
CA HIS A 147 -2.79 -0.66 4.42
C HIS A 147 -1.59 -0.98 3.51
N LEU A 148 -1.03 -2.19 3.60
CA LEU A 148 0.07 -2.61 2.75
C LEU A 148 -0.45 -2.87 1.33
N VAL A 149 -0.13 -1.98 0.40
CA VAL A 149 -0.49 -2.06 -1.02
C VAL A 149 0.78 -2.36 -1.81
N SER A 150 0.74 -3.41 -2.63
CA SER A 150 1.91 -3.82 -3.42
C SER A 150 1.95 -3.15 -4.80
N GLY A 151 0.82 -2.66 -5.28
CA GLY A 151 0.66 -2.18 -6.65
C GLY A 151 0.51 -3.31 -7.66
N HIS A 152 0.17 -4.50 -7.19
CA HIS A 152 -0.06 -5.69 -8.02
C HIS A 152 -1.56 -5.98 -8.09
N VAL A 153 -2.21 -5.32 -9.03
CA VAL A 153 -3.64 -5.43 -9.29
C VAL A 153 -4.04 -6.88 -9.55
N ASP A 154 -5.09 -7.35 -8.88
CA ASP A 154 -5.62 -8.71 -8.99
C ASP A 154 -6.67 -8.86 -10.08
N GLY A 155 -7.30 -7.76 -10.47
CA GLY A 155 -8.32 -7.75 -11.51
C GLY A 155 -9.08 -6.44 -11.59
N ILE A 156 -10.03 -6.40 -12.50
CA ILE A 156 -10.86 -5.24 -12.79
C ILE A 156 -12.23 -5.43 -12.15
N GLY A 157 -12.66 -4.45 -11.36
CA GLY A 157 -14.02 -4.29 -10.87
C GLY A 157 -14.81 -3.29 -11.69
N THR A 158 -16.08 -3.13 -11.35
CA THR A 158 -16.99 -2.15 -11.98
C THR A 158 -17.76 -1.41 -10.90
N VAL A 159 -17.93 -0.11 -11.04
CA VAL A 159 -18.79 0.70 -10.18
C VAL A 159 -20.26 0.36 -10.47
N LEU A 160 -20.97 -0.21 -9.51
CA LEU A 160 -22.37 -0.62 -9.66
C LEU A 160 -23.36 0.46 -9.21
N ALA A 161 -23.01 1.19 -8.14
CA ALA A 161 -23.85 2.26 -7.59
C ALA A 161 -23.02 3.29 -6.85
N ILE A 162 -23.48 4.54 -6.89
CA ILE A 162 -23.00 5.67 -6.11
C ILE A 162 -24.22 6.32 -5.50
N GLU A 163 -24.32 6.32 -4.16
CA GLU A 163 -25.46 6.86 -3.42
C GLU A 163 -24.99 7.82 -2.35
N ASP A 164 -25.67 8.94 -2.20
CA ASP A 164 -25.38 9.87 -1.11
C ASP A 164 -25.76 9.27 0.23
N ASP A 165 -24.86 9.36 1.21
CA ASP A 165 -25.07 8.89 2.59
C ASP A 165 -24.62 9.99 3.56
N ALA A 166 -25.53 10.88 3.88
CA ALA A 166 -25.30 12.11 4.66
C ALA A 166 -24.20 12.99 4.02
N ARG A 167 -23.00 13.02 4.63
CA ARG A 167 -21.85 13.77 4.10
C ARG A 167 -20.88 12.91 3.29
N ALA A 168 -21.05 11.59 3.31
CA ALA A 168 -20.27 10.63 2.55
C ALA A 168 -21.07 10.11 1.35
N GLN A 169 -20.42 9.35 0.51
CA GLN A 169 -21.05 8.58 -0.56
C GLN A 169 -20.82 7.10 -0.31
N ARG A 170 -21.86 6.30 -0.47
CA ARG A 170 -21.79 4.85 -0.49
C ARG A 170 -21.57 4.40 -1.92
N TRP A 171 -20.47 3.70 -2.12
CA TRP A 171 -20.08 3.16 -3.42
C TRP A 171 -20.16 1.65 -3.37
N ARG A 172 -20.80 1.06 -4.38
CA ARG A 172 -20.86 -0.39 -4.57
C ARG A 172 -20.07 -0.77 -5.80
N PHE A 173 -19.24 -1.81 -5.64
CA PHE A 173 -18.41 -2.35 -6.71
C PHE A 173 -18.72 -3.81 -6.96
N ALA A 174 -18.80 -4.22 -8.24
CA ALA A 174 -18.67 -5.62 -8.63
C ALA A 174 -17.18 -5.98 -8.58
N ALA A 175 -16.90 -7.23 -8.22
CA ALA A 175 -15.57 -7.80 -8.28
C ALA A 175 -15.61 -9.17 -8.96
N PRO A 176 -14.50 -9.59 -9.61
CA PRO A 176 -14.37 -10.96 -10.10
C PRO A 176 -14.67 -11.97 -8.99
N GLN A 177 -15.43 -13.02 -9.31
CA GLN A 177 -15.87 -14.04 -8.35
C GLN A 177 -14.71 -14.64 -7.54
N ALA A 178 -13.55 -14.80 -8.19
CA ALA A 178 -12.35 -15.34 -7.56
C ALA A 178 -11.81 -14.42 -6.44
N LEU A 179 -12.07 -13.11 -6.49
CA LEU A 179 -11.58 -12.13 -5.52
C LEU A 179 -12.51 -11.97 -4.32
N LEU A 180 -13.81 -12.25 -4.46
CA LEU A 180 -14.80 -12.00 -3.41
C LEU A 180 -14.50 -12.69 -2.09
N ARG A 181 -13.87 -13.87 -2.12
CA ARG A 181 -13.48 -14.62 -0.92
C ARG A 181 -12.43 -13.90 -0.04
N TYR A 182 -11.69 -12.95 -0.60
CA TYR A 182 -10.67 -12.18 0.10
C TYR A 182 -11.19 -10.84 0.61
N ILE A 183 -12.37 -10.43 0.16
CA ILE A 183 -12.98 -9.16 0.51
C ILE A 183 -13.87 -9.35 1.73
N ALA A 184 -13.37 -8.90 2.88
CA ALA A 184 -14.06 -9.13 4.16
C ALA A 184 -14.63 -7.82 4.71
N LYS A 185 -15.85 -7.89 5.31
CA LYS A 185 -16.43 -6.76 6.03
C LYS A 185 -15.46 -6.24 7.10
N LYS A 186 -15.21 -4.93 7.12
CA LYS A 186 -14.23 -4.23 7.96
C LYS A 186 -12.77 -4.53 7.64
N GLY A 187 -12.50 -5.31 6.60
CA GLY A 187 -11.17 -5.46 6.01
C GLY A 187 -10.83 -4.29 5.09
N SER A 188 -9.61 -4.33 4.56
CA SER A 188 -9.12 -3.36 3.58
C SER A 188 -9.22 -3.91 2.16
N ILE A 189 -9.41 -3.01 1.21
CA ILE A 189 -9.27 -3.26 -0.22
C ILE A 189 -8.67 -2.03 -0.88
N CYS A 190 -7.85 -2.23 -1.90
CA CYS A 190 -7.33 -1.15 -2.72
C CYS A 190 -8.14 -1.06 -4.02
N VAL A 191 -8.72 0.12 -4.28
CA VAL A 191 -9.49 0.43 -5.49
C VAL A 191 -8.82 1.61 -6.20
N ASP A 192 -8.35 1.41 -7.43
CA ASP A 192 -7.56 2.41 -8.19
C ASP A 192 -6.45 3.06 -7.36
N GLY A 193 -5.76 2.26 -6.54
CA GLY A 193 -4.70 2.73 -5.65
C GLY A 193 -5.17 3.31 -4.33
N VAL A 194 -6.47 3.47 -4.11
CA VAL A 194 -7.02 4.04 -2.87
C VAL A 194 -7.30 2.94 -1.85
N SER A 195 -6.73 3.05 -0.65
CA SER A 195 -7.01 2.18 0.49
C SER A 195 -8.39 2.48 1.06
N LEU A 196 -9.28 1.50 1.04
CA LEU A 196 -10.66 1.65 1.48
C LEU A 196 -11.06 0.57 2.48
N THR A 197 -11.92 0.94 3.42
CA THR A 197 -12.53 -0.01 4.36
C THR A 197 -13.81 -0.57 3.77
N VAL A 198 -13.93 -1.88 3.73
CA VAL A 198 -15.12 -2.60 3.26
C VAL A 198 -16.23 -2.48 4.31
N ASN A 199 -17.36 -1.88 3.94
CA ASN A 199 -18.53 -1.78 4.81
C ASN A 199 -19.40 -3.03 4.74
N GLN A 200 -19.61 -3.57 3.53
CA GLN A 200 -20.34 -4.80 3.27
C GLN A 200 -19.66 -5.57 2.12
N ALA A 201 -19.79 -6.89 2.15
CA ALA A 201 -19.37 -7.77 1.06
C ALA A 201 -20.38 -8.93 0.94
N ASP A 202 -20.71 -9.30 -0.30
CA ASP A 202 -21.61 -10.41 -0.63
C ASP A 202 -21.14 -11.14 -1.90
N ALA A 203 -21.96 -12.06 -2.43
CA ALA A 203 -21.62 -12.84 -3.62
C ALA A 203 -21.57 -12.03 -4.93
N ALA A 204 -22.03 -10.78 -4.95
CA ALA A 204 -22.07 -9.92 -6.13
C ALA A 204 -21.03 -8.79 -6.08
N GLY A 205 -20.45 -8.48 -4.91
CA GLY A 205 -19.49 -7.40 -4.78
C GLY A 205 -19.33 -6.90 -3.35
N PHE A 206 -18.91 -5.65 -3.23
CA PHE A 206 -18.65 -5.02 -1.93
C PHE A 206 -19.05 -3.55 -1.93
N GLU A 207 -19.20 -3.00 -0.73
CA GLU A 207 -19.52 -1.59 -0.52
C GLU A 207 -18.45 -0.92 0.36
N VAL A 208 -18.20 0.34 0.03
CA VAL A 208 -17.35 1.25 0.81
C VAL A 208 -18.05 2.57 1.03
N ALA A 209 -17.60 3.35 2.01
CA ALA A 209 -18.03 4.73 2.18
C ALA A 209 -16.87 5.67 1.85
N LEU A 210 -17.07 6.54 0.86
CA LEU A 210 -16.11 7.58 0.49
C LEU A 210 -16.50 8.89 1.14
N ILE A 211 -15.58 9.45 1.93
CA ILE A 211 -15.74 10.80 2.48
C ILE A 211 -15.50 11.85 1.38
N PRO A 212 -16.08 13.05 1.48
CA PRO A 212 -15.93 14.09 0.46
C PRO A 212 -14.48 14.41 0.11
N TYR A 213 -13.59 14.34 1.10
CA TYR A 213 -12.16 14.56 0.90
C TYR A 213 -11.55 13.54 -0.06
N THR A 214 -11.86 12.26 0.10
CA THR A 214 -11.35 11.18 -0.77
C THR A 214 -11.85 11.36 -2.19
N VAL A 215 -13.16 11.63 -2.37
CA VAL A 215 -13.72 11.87 -3.70
C VAL A 215 -13.04 13.05 -4.38
N ALA A 216 -12.88 14.18 -3.68
CA ALA A 216 -12.34 15.40 -4.25
C ALA A 216 -10.83 15.35 -4.56
N HIS A 217 -10.07 14.48 -3.89
CA HIS A 217 -8.60 14.41 -4.00
C HIS A 217 -8.10 13.17 -4.72
N THR A 218 -8.99 12.42 -5.37
CA THR A 218 -8.65 11.25 -6.16
C THR A 218 -9.35 11.28 -7.52
N ALA A 219 -9.01 10.36 -8.41
CA ALA A 219 -9.69 10.20 -9.69
C ALA A 219 -11.19 9.87 -9.54
N PHE A 220 -11.66 9.47 -8.36
CA PHE A 220 -13.08 9.23 -8.07
C PHE A 220 -13.96 10.46 -8.32
N ALA A 221 -13.41 11.68 -8.30
CA ALA A 221 -14.17 12.89 -8.66
C ALA A 221 -14.79 12.83 -10.06
N GLY A 222 -14.19 12.08 -10.98
CA GLY A 222 -14.68 11.92 -12.36
C GLY A 222 -15.26 10.54 -12.66
N THR A 223 -15.33 9.65 -11.67
CA THR A 223 -15.78 8.26 -11.86
C THR A 223 -17.31 8.17 -11.76
N ALA A 224 -17.90 7.39 -12.64
CA ALA A 224 -19.34 7.19 -12.74
C ALA A 224 -19.74 5.71 -12.60
N VAL A 225 -21.02 5.45 -12.41
CA VAL A 225 -21.60 4.09 -12.47
C VAL A 225 -21.34 3.49 -13.85
N GLY A 226 -20.81 2.28 -13.88
CA GLY A 226 -20.41 1.56 -15.09
C GLY A 226 -18.91 1.63 -15.36
N ASP A 227 -18.16 2.53 -14.73
CA ASP A 227 -16.72 2.64 -14.92
C ASP A 227 -15.98 1.44 -14.33
N ALA A 228 -14.91 1.05 -15.02
CA ALA A 228 -13.99 0.01 -14.58
C ALA A 228 -12.96 0.59 -13.61
N VAL A 229 -12.61 -0.20 -12.58
CA VAL A 229 -11.62 0.16 -11.56
C VAL A 229 -10.65 -0.99 -11.33
N ASN A 230 -9.41 -0.70 -11.00
CA ASN A 230 -8.44 -1.71 -10.56
C ASN A 230 -8.73 -2.16 -9.13
N LEU A 231 -8.65 -3.46 -8.88
CA LEU A 231 -8.81 -4.04 -7.55
C LEU A 231 -7.52 -4.77 -7.14
N GLU A 232 -7.01 -4.46 -5.95
CA GLU A 232 -5.98 -5.24 -5.28
C GLU A 232 -6.49 -5.67 -3.92
N ILE A 233 -6.48 -6.99 -3.64
CA ILE A 233 -6.88 -7.53 -2.34
C ILE A 233 -5.82 -7.20 -1.28
N ASP A 234 -6.22 -7.22 -0.01
CA ASP A 234 -5.27 -7.09 1.10
C ASP A 234 -4.22 -8.21 1.03
N LEU A 235 -2.95 -7.81 1.04
CA LEU A 235 -1.81 -8.73 0.95
C LEU A 235 -1.83 -9.82 2.02
N VAL A 236 -2.36 -9.52 3.21
CA VAL A 236 -2.52 -10.49 4.31
C VAL A 236 -3.45 -11.63 3.89
N ALA A 237 -4.56 -11.33 3.21
CA ALA A 237 -5.50 -12.35 2.77
C ALA A 237 -4.86 -13.36 1.79
N ARG A 238 -3.99 -12.88 0.90
CA ARG A 238 -3.23 -13.70 -0.06
C ARG A 238 -2.29 -14.71 0.64
N TYR A 239 -1.54 -14.26 1.63
CA TYR A 239 -0.63 -15.15 2.36
C TYR A 239 -1.36 -16.10 3.30
N VAL A 240 -2.44 -15.66 3.96
CA VAL A 240 -3.29 -16.52 4.78
C VAL A 240 -3.86 -17.67 3.95
N GLU A 241 -4.41 -17.37 2.77
CA GLU A 241 -4.91 -18.41 1.86
C GLU A 241 -3.82 -19.42 1.49
N ARG A 242 -2.65 -18.93 1.08
CA ARG A 242 -1.53 -19.81 0.69
C ARG A 242 -1.12 -20.76 1.81
N LEU A 243 -1.09 -20.27 3.04
CA LEU A 243 -0.72 -21.07 4.21
C LEU A 243 -1.81 -22.09 4.60
N LEU A 244 -3.10 -21.69 4.47
CA LEU A 244 -4.22 -22.59 4.77
C LEU A 244 -4.43 -23.64 3.68
N GLY A 245 -4.21 -23.30 2.41
CA GLY A 245 -4.36 -24.20 1.27
C GLY A 245 -3.29 -25.32 1.19
N THR A 246 -2.22 -25.23 1.98
CA THR A 246 -1.18 -26.27 2.09
C THR A 246 -1.43 -27.27 3.22
N ARG A 247 -2.47 -27.09 4.04
CA ARG A 247 -2.83 -28.07 5.07
C ARG A 247 -3.63 -29.22 4.45
N THR A 248 -3.00 -30.36 4.31
CA THR A 248 -3.69 -31.63 4.05
C THR A 248 -4.47 -32.02 5.32
N PRO A 249 -5.71 -32.58 5.22
CA PRO A 249 -6.38 -33.14 6.38
C PRO A 249 -5.51 -34.24 7.01
N GLY A 250 -4.86 -33.94 8.12
CA GLY A 250 -3.92 -34.84 8.80
C GLY A 250 -2.72 -34.16 9.44
N ASP A 251 -2.40 -32.91 9.08
CA ASP A 251 -1.27 -32.14 9.63
C ASP A 251 -1.62 -31.40 10.95
N VAL A 252 -2.42 -32.03 11.81
CA VAL A 252 -2.64 -31.53 13.18
C VAL A 252 -1.79 -32.38 14.10
N ALA A 253 -0.60 -31.87 14.45
CA ALA A 253 0.20 -32.40 15.57
C ALA A 253 -0.18 -31.65 16.85
#